data_9c6a4a7e38d68441bfd0c3b11daa5ff8
#
_entry.id   9c6a4a7e38d68441bfd0c3b11daa5ff8
#
_cell.length_a   1.000
_cell.length_b   1.000
_cell.length_c   1.000
_cell.angle_alpha   90.00
_cell.angle_beta   90.00
_cell.angle_gamma   90.00
#
_symmetry.space_group_name_H-M   'P 1'
#
loop_
_entity.id
_entity.type
_entity.pdbx_description
1 polymer ?
#
loop_
_entity_poly.entity_id
_entity_poly.type
_entity_poly.pdbx_seq_one_letter_code
_entity_poly.pdbx_strand_id
1 'polypeptide(L)'
;MKVCPSCQRAYQDDSLNYCLEDGTPLERLRSSSEDQTRLFSPDAAPTLRHVPPVTVNERPQTRYAKSGDINIAYQVLGDGPVDIVYVPGWVSHLEYGWESPLVANFYRRLASFSRLIVFDKRGTGLSDQTSDLPTLEQRMDDVRAVMEAADSARAVVLGMSEGGNMSLLFAATYPERTIALITFDVFAKREWDPEYPWAPTPAQRQGFYDAIEKEWGGPIGIEDIAPSLAHEQSVRDWWGTYQRRSASPRAALALARMNTLIDVRSVLPAIRVPTLVLHRTDDRDVNIEEGRYIAARIPGARFVELPGSDHLVYAGDQESIFREIESFISNLRHAPETESVLATVLFVELAGPHTATESAPDAGRLLSLAKRETEWFKGRTSKAANGFLATFDGPVRAVRCALSIRDGALRAGIETKSALHTGLCNIEADETSGAAVDVSVAMVALAQPGEVLASSSVKDLVSGSGLRFEDRGVHDLDNALGQWRLSVVKGDLN
;
A
#
# COMPACT_ATOMS: atom_id res chain seq x y z
N MET A 1 -21.03 26.96 37.75
CA MET A 1 -20.24 25.95 38.47
C MET A 1 -18.78 26.03 38.06
N LYS A 2 -17.87 26.07 39.02
CA LYS A 2 -16.43 26.12 38.79
C LYS A 2 -15.78 24.79 39.21
N VAL A 3 -14.69 24.39 38.56
CA VAL A 3 -13.97 23.14 38.88
C VAL A 3 -12.50 23.46 39.12
N CYS A 4 -11.89 22.80 40.07
CA CYS A 4 -10.46 22.87 40.30
C CYS A 4 -9.74 21.97 39.26
N PRO A 5 -8.84 22.50 38.43
CA PRO A 5 -8.10 21.70 37.44
C PRO A 5 -7.11 20.73 38.07
N SER A 6 -6.69 20.97 39.30
CA SER A 6 -5.75 20.10 40.03
C SER A 6 -6.41 18.89 40.68
N CYS A 7 -7.45 19.12 41.54
CA CYS A 7 -8.11 18.04 42.27
C CYS A 7 -9.50 17.63 41.72
N GLN A 8 -9.94 18.26 40.62
CA GLN A 8 -11.22 18.03 39.93
C GLN A 8 -12.49 18.24 40.79
N ARG A 9 -12.38 18.84 41.97
CA ARG A 9 -13.53 19.14 42.79
C ARG A 9 -14.37 20.27 42.23
N ALA A 10 -15.70 20.07 42.14
CA ALA A 10 -16.64 21.04 41.62
C ALA A 10 -17.21 21.93 42.74
N TYR A 11 -17.32 23.23 42.48
CA TYR A 11 -17.86 24.25 43.39
C TYR A 11 -19.07 24.93 42.73
N GLN A 12 -20.18 24.96 43.49
CA GLN A 12 -21.41 25.64 43.01
C GLN A 12 -21.41 27.13 43.33
N ASP A 13 -20.56 27.58 44.25
CA ASP A 13 -20.42 28.98 44.62
C ASP A 13 -19.55 29.73 43.63
N ASP A 14 -20.19 30.57 42.85
CA ASP A 14 -19.53 31.38 41.83
C ASP A 14 -18.64 32.50 42.35
N SER A 15 -18.73 32.81 43.67
CA SER A 15 -17.84 33.78 44.34
C SER A 15 -16.46 33.25 44.64
N LEU A 16 -16.29 31.92 44.70
CA LEU A 16 -15.00 31.29 44.94
C LEU A 16 -14.12 31.36 43.69
N ASN A 17 -12.92 31.89 43.87
CA ASN A 17 -11.92 31.99 42.80
C ASN A 17 -10.80 30.98 42.95
N TYR A 18 -10.68 30.32 44.08
CA TYR A 18 -9.61 29.36 44.34
C TYR A 18 -10.19 28.09 45.03
N CYS A 19 -9.56 26.97 44.76
CA CYS A 19 -9.87 25.68 45.39
C CYS A 19 -9.63 25.75 46.92
N LEU A 20 -10.60 25.29 47.69
CA LEU A 20 -10.50 25.31 49.17
C LEU A 20 -9.54 24.23 49.74
N GLU A 21 -9.13 23.26 48.92
CA GLU A 21 -8.26 22.17 49.31
C GLU A 21 -6.76 22.45 49.02
N ASP A 22 -6.48 23.02 47.83
CA ASP A 22 -5.11 23.15 47.33
C ASP A 22 -4.72 24.56 46.86
N GLY A 23 -5.65 25.52 46.97
CA GLY A 23 -5.43 26.90 46.57
C GLY A 23 -5.32 27.16 45.06
N THR A 24 -5.58 26.16 44.21
CA THR A 24 -5.51 26.30 42.74
C THR A 24 -6.64 27.20 42.26
N PRO A 25 -6.41 28.11 41.29
CA PRO A 25 -7.49 28.91 40.67
C PRO A 25 -8.55 28.02 40.03
N LEU A 26 -9.84 28.34 40.29
CA LEU A 26 -10.98 27.60 39.76
C LEU A 26 -11.35 28.03 38.36
N GLU A 27 -11.66 27.08 37.51
CA GLU A 27 -12.12 27.30 36.12
C GLU A 27 -13.64 27.10 36.01
N ARG A 28 -14.33 27.93 35.19
CA ARG A 28 -15.77 27.75 34.92
C ARG A 28 -15.98 26.60 33.96
N LEU A 29 -16.83 25.63 34.32
CA LEU A 29 -17.36 24.64 33.39
C LEU A 29 -18.22 25.36 32.34
N ARG A 30 -17.79 25.34 31.09
CA ARG A 30 -18.60 25.78 29.95
C ARG A 30 -19.71 24.74 29.71
N SER A 31 -20.97 25.18 29.62
CA SER A 31 -22.07 24.30 29.29
C SER A 31 -21.97 23.77 27.86
N SER A 32 -22.23 22.48 27.69
CA SER A 32 -22.10 21.71 26.45
C SER A 32 -23.05 22.06 25.30
N SER A 33 -23.72 23.22 25.33
CA SER A 33 -24.70 23.59 24.31
C SER A 33 -24.17 24.53 23.20
N GLU A 34 -22.95 25.04 23.33
CA GLU A 34 -22.38 25.95 22.29
C GLU A 34 -21.30 25.27 21.41
N ASP A 35 -20.88 24.05 21.73
CA ASP A 35 -19.80 23.35 20.98
C ASP A 35 -20.31 22.46 19.82
N GLN A 36 -21.62 22.38 19.58
CA GLN A 36 -22.14 21.54 18.48
C GLN A 36 -22.18 22.21 17.10
N THR A 37 -21.74 23.48 16.97
CA THR A 37 -21.79 24.19 15.68
C THR A 37 -20.42 24.56 15.11
N ARG A 38 -19.34 23.97 15.60
CA ARG A 38 -17.98 24.18 15.06
C ARG A 38 -17.31 22.87 14.58
N LEU A 39 -18.09 22.03 13.95
CA LEU A 39 -17.55 20.95 13.12
C LEU A 39 -17.49 21.45 11.67
N PHE A 40 -16.27 21.44 11.14
CA PHE A 40 -15.95 21.82 9.76
C PHE A 40 -15.85 23.34 9.47
N SER A 41 -14.78 23.94 9.98
CA SER A 41 -14.15 25.08 9.31
C SER A 41 -12.96 24.54 8.50
N PRO A 42 -12.88 24.79 7.18
CA PRO A 42 -11.85 24.19 6.31
C PRO A 42 -10.40 24.64 6.60
N ASP A 43 -10.19 25.60 7.48
CA ASP A 43 -8.90 26.30 7.67
C ASP A 43 -8.15 25.99 8.97
N ALA A 44 -8.57 25.01 9.74
CA ALA A 44 -7.84 24.63 10.95
C ALA A 44 -6.93 23.44 10.68
N ALA A 45 -5.65 23.68 10.46
CA ALA A 45 -4.62 22.65 10.57
C ALA A 45 -4.78 21.94 11.94
N PRO A 46 -4.70 20.60 12.02
CA PRO A 46 -4.73 19.89 13.29
C PRO A 46 -3.55 20.35 14.14
N THR A 47 -3.79 21.21 15.13
CA THR A 47 -2.80 21.52 16.16
C THR A 47 -2.68 20.28 17.01
N LEU A 48 -1.58 19.55 16.86
CA LEU A 48 -1.21 18.43 17.74
C LEU A 48 -1.16 18.97 19.18
N ARG A 49 -2.15 18.63 19.98
CA ARG A 49 -2.07 18.86 21.42
C ARG A 49 -1.00 17.89 21.95
N HIS A 50 -0.06 18.39 22.70
CA HIS A 50 0.87 17.56 23.45
C HIS A 50 0.04 16.74 24.47
N VAL A 51 -0.35 15.54 24.08
CA VAL A 51 -1.02 14.58 24.95
C VAL A 51 0.08 13.89 25.75
N PRO A 52 0.04 13.89 27.09
CA PRO A 52 0.99 13.11 27.87
C PRO A 52 0.90 11.64 27.43
N PRO A 53 2.01 10.88 27.44
CA PRO A 53 2.01 9.51 26.96
C PRO A 53 0.96 8.71 27.71
N VAL A 54 -0.08 8.29 26.95
CA VAL A 54 -1.06 7.35 27.48
C VAL A 54 -0.30 6.06 27.73
N THR A 55 -0.24 5.63 29.00
CA THR A 55 0.31 4.33 29.36
C THR A 55 -0.66 3.26 28.87
N VAL A 56 -0.55 2.90 27.60
CA VAL A 56 -1.25 1.73 27.04
C VAL A 56 -0.57 0.49 27.61
N ASN A 57 -0.94 0.14 28.86
CA ASN A 57 -0.37 -1.01 29.57
C ASN A 57 -1.01 -2.34 29.13
N GLU A 58 -2.16 -2.31 28.48
CA GLU A 58 -2.88 -3.51 28.05
C GLU A 58 -2.61 -3.80 26.57
N ARG A 59 -2.46 -5.08 26.26
CA ARG A 59 -2.41 -5.54 24.87
C ARG A 59 -3.76 -5.25 24.21
N PRO A 60 -3.78 -4.67 23.01
CA PRO A 60 -5.03 -4.42 22.32
C PRO A 60 -5.70 -5.74 21.92
N GLN A 61 -7.02 -5.73 21.88
CA GLN A 61 -7.79 -6.88 21.40
C GLN A 61 -7.57 -7.08 19.90
N THR A 62 -7.25 -8.31 19.50
CA THR A 62 -7.24 -8.72 18.10
C THR A 62 -8.67 -8.83 17.56
N ARG A 63 -8.92 -8.19 16.43
CA ARG A 63 -10.19 -8.18 15.68
C ARG A 63 -9.94 -8.67 14.27
N TYR A 64 -11.00 -8.88 13.49
CA TYR A 64 -10.90 -9.36 12.12
C TYR A 64 -11.69 -8.49 11.16
N ALA A 65 -11.04 -8.05 10.07
CA ALA A 65 -11.64 -7.37 8.94
C ALA A 65 -11.90 -8.36 7.80
N LYS A 66 -13.00 -8.18 7.07
CA LYS A 66 -13.32 -8.99 5.89
C LYS A 66 -12.74 -8.36 4.63
N SER A 67 -11.81 -9.07 3.97
CA SER A 67 -11.27 -8.72 2.66
C SER A 67 -11.67 -9.79 1.65
N GLY A 68 -12.83 -9.63 1.01
CA GLY A 68 -13.48 -10.70 0.29
C GLY A 68 -13.87 -11.86 1.23
N ASP A 69 -13.40 -13.07 0.93
CA ASP A 69 -13.63 -14.25 1.76
C ASP A 69 -12.57 -14.44 2.87
N ILE A 70 -11.55 -13.60 2.91
CA ILE A 70 -10.41 -13.70 3.83
C ILE A 70 -10.63 -12.82 5.08
N ASN A 71 -10.30 -13.36 6.24
CA ASN A 71 -10.25 -12.61 7.50
C ASN A 71 -8.84 -12.08 7.72
N ILE A 72 -8.72 -10.76 7.90
CA ILE A 72 -7.46 -10.07 8.19
C ILE A 72 -7.46 -9.68 9.66
N ALA A 73 -6.52 -10.24 10.42
CA ALA A 73 -6.36 -9.93 11.84
C ALA A 73 -5.75 -8.53 12.00
N TYR A 74 -6.34 -7.70 12.86
CA TYR A 74 -5.85 -6.36 13.15
C TYR A 74 -6.04 -5.95 14.60
N GLN A 75 -5.29 -4.95 15.02
CA GLN A 75 -5.39 -4.31 16.33
C GLN A 75 -5.36 -2.79 16.16
N VAL A 76 -6.01 -2.08 17.08
CA VAL A 76 -6.03 -0.62 17.14
C VAL A 76 -5.53 -0.16 18.50
N LEU A 77 -4.60 0.78 18.53
CA LEU A 77 -3.97 1.32 19.73
C LEU A 77 -3.98 2.85 19.68
N GLY A 78 -4.13 3.46 20.86
CA GLY A 78 -4.12 4.93 20.98
C GLY A 78 -5.40 5.56 20.45
N ASP A 79 -5.51 6.85 20.69
CA ASP A 79 -6.66 7.70 20.37
C ASP A 79 -6.20 9.07 19.82
N GLY A 80 -4.97 9.14 19.31
CA GLY A 80 -4.40 10.36 18.74
C GLY A 80 -5.18 10.86 17.51
N PRO A 81 -4.91 12.11 17.10
CA PRO A 81 -5.74 12.81 16.10
C PRO A 81 -5.53 12.33 14.67
N VAL A 82 -4.52 11.50 14.43
CA VAL A 82 -4.16 11.00 13.09
C VAL A 82 -4.08 9.48 13.13
N ASP A 83 -4.72 8.84 12.18
CA ASP A 83 -4.59 7.40 11.98
C ASP A 83 -3.27 7.08 11.30
N ILE A 84 -2.55 6.09 11.84
CA ILE A 84 -1.39 5.48 11.17
C ILE A 84 -1.73 4.00 10.93
N VAL A 85 -1.69 3.58 9.66
CA VAL A 85 -1.73 2.16 9.30
C VAL A 85 -0.30 1.68 9.10
N TYR A 86 0.14 0.78 9.98
CA TYR A 86 1.47 0.16 9.87
C TYR A 86 1.38 -1.12 9.05
N VAL A 87 2.12 -1.13 7.96
CA VAL A 87 2.23 -2.27 7.03
C VAL A 87 3.53 -3.00 7.31
N PRO A 88 3.48 -4.21 7.90
CA PRO A 88 4.68 -4.94 8.31
C PRO A 88 5.45 -5.50 7.10
N GLY A 89 6.72 -5.87 7.35
CA GLY A 89 7.58 -6.56 6.39
C GLY A 89 7.03 -7.93 5.96
N TRP A 90 7.87 -8.79 5.41
CA TRP A 90 7.47 -10.03 4.72
C TRP A 90 6.67 -11.04 5.55
N VAL A 91 6.93 -11.18 6.85
CA VAL A 91 6.15 -12.00 7.79
C VAL A 91 5.84 -11.22 9.06
N SER A 92 4.68 -11.50 9.66
CA SER A 92 4.25 -10.86 10.89
C SER A 92 3.38 -11.78 11.75
N HIS A 93 3.30 -11.46 13.04
CA HIS A 93 2.36 -12.09 13.97
C HIS A 93 1.99 -11.10 15.06
N LEU A 94 0.80 -10.52 14.98
CA LEU A 94 0.32 -9.45 15.83
C LEU A 94 0.51 -9.71 17.33
N GLU A 95 0.00 -10.84 17.83
CA GLU A 95 0.03 -11.11 19.27
C GLU A 95 1.42 -11.47 19.77
N TYR A 96 2.18 -12.25 18.97
CA TYR A 96 3.52 -12.65 19.38
C TYR A 96 4.54 -11.52 19.29
N GLY A 97 4.29 -10.52 18.43
CA GLY A 97 5.08 -9.29 18.40
C GLY A 97 5.17 -8.61 19.78
N TRP A 98 4.08 -8.61 20.54
CA TRP A 98 4.02 -8.03 21.88
C TRP A 98 4.92 -8.72 22.91
N GLU A 99 5.36 -9.94 22.67
CA GLU A 99 6.33 -10.63 23.55
C GLU A 99 7.72 -10.00 23.51
N SER A 100 8.04 -9.25 22.43
CA SER A 100 9.26 -8.46 22.36
C SER A 100 9.06 -7.08 22.97
N PRO A 101 9.84 -6.70 23.99
CA PRO A 101 9.80 -5.34 24.53
C PRO A 101 10.10 -4.26 23.46
N LEU A 102 10.91 -4.59 22.45
CA LEU A 102 11.28 -3.67 21.36
C LEU A 102 10.07 -3.36 20.45
N VAL A 103 9.34 -4.39 20.04
CA VAL A 103 8.11 -4.25 19.24
C VAL A 103 7.02 -3.55 20.05
N ALA A 104 6.84 -3.96 21.30
CA ALA A 104 5.86 -3.34 22.19
C ALA A 104 6.16 -1.84 22.41
N ASN A 105 7.44 -1.47 22.58
CA ASN A 105 7.85 -0.07 22.67
C ASN A 105 7.54 0.68 21.38
N PHE A 106 7.87 0.11 20.22
CA PHE A 106 7.62 0.71 18.91
C PHE A 106 6.12 1.01 18.71
N TYR A 107 5.24 0.05 19.00
CA TYR A 107 3.80 0.25 18.87
C TYR A 107 3.26 1.27 19.86
N ARG A 108 3.66 1.21 21.13
CA ARG A 108 3.22 2.17 22.17
C ARG A 108 3.67 3.59 21.85
N ARG A 109 4.89 3.74 21.33
CA ARG A 109 5.44 5.05 21.01
C ARG A 109 4.72 5.68 19.82
N LEU A 110 4.43 4.91 18.77
CA LEU A 110 3.57 5.39 17.68
C LEU A 110 2.16 5.73 18.18
N ALA A 111 1.57 4.87 19.01
CA ALA A 111 0.24 5.09 19.58
C ALA A 111 0.17 6.27 20.55
N SER A 112 1.30 6.77 21.05
CA SER A 112 1.32 7.93 21.95
C SER A 112 0.97 9.26 21.27
N PHE A 113 1.09 9.34 19.94
CA PHE A 113 0.76 10.53 19.15
C PHE A 113 -0.20 10.28 17.98
N SER A 114 -0.65 9.04 17.81
CA SER A 114 -1.56 8.65 16.72
C SER A 114 -2.58 7.62 17.20
N ARG A 115 -3.57 7.33 16.39
CA ARG A 115 -4.35 6.11 16.48
C ARG A 115 -3.71 5.09 15.54
N LEU A 116 -2.94 4.16 16.11
CA LEU A 116 -2.16 3.17 15.37
C LEU A 116 -3.02 1.95 15.03
N ILE A 117 -3.06 1.58 13.77
CA ILE A 117 -3.70 0.38 13.23
C ILE A 117 -2.62 -0.55 12.73
N VAL A 118 -2.52 -1.74 13.31
CA VAL A 118 -1.56 -2.79 12.92
C VAL A 118 -2.32 -4.03 12.48
N PHE A 119 -1.79 -4.78 11.54
CA PHE A 119 -2.45 -5.97 11.02
C PHE A 119 -1.45 -7.03 10.55
N ASP A 120 -1.87 -8.29 10.52
CA ASP A 120 -1.15 -9.35 9.84
C ASP A 120 -1.62 -9.45 8.39
N LYS A 121 -0.69 -9.46 7.45
CA LYS A 121 -1.04 -9.66 6.04
C LYS A 121 -1.64 -11.05 5.82
N ARG A 122 -2.53 -11.19 4.82
CA ARG A 122 -3.06 -12.50 4.45
C ARG A 122 -1.94 -13.53 4.27
N GLY A 123 -2.15 -14.73 4.74
CA GLY A 123 -1.15 -15.81 4.70
C GLY A 123 -0.08 -15.71 5.78
N THR A 124 -0.17 -14.75 6.71
CA THR A 124 0.77 -14.61 7.83
C THR A 124 0.03 -14.46 9.17
N GLY A 125 0.70 -14.83 10.24
CA GLY A 125 0.25 -14.62 11.62
C GLY A 125 -1.15 -15.16 11.90
N LEU A 126 -2.02 -14.28 12.36
CA LEU A 126 -3.41 -14.59 12.72
C LEU A 126 -4.42 -14.37 11.57
N SER A 127 -3.98 -13.83 10.45
CA SER A 127 -4.83 -13.72 9.26
C SER A 127 -4.99 -15.07 8.56
N ASP A 128 -6.11 -15.23 7.82
CA ASP A 128 -6.39 -16.47 7.12
C ASP A 128 -5.24 -16.85 6.17
N GLN A 129 -4.91 -18.13 6.19
CA GLN A 129 -3.95 -18.72 5.24
C GLN A 129 -4.60 -18.81 3.86
N THR A 130 -3.80 -18.61 2.82
CA THR A 130 -4.25 -18.68 1.43
C THR A 130 -3.53 -19.78 0.69
N SER A 131 -4.23 -20.48 -0.23
CA SER A 131 -3.64 -21.49 -1.11
C SER A 131 -2.72 -20.84 -2.15
N ASP A 132 -3.11 -19.66 -2.60
CA ASP A 132 -2.44 -18.92 -3.67
C ASP A 132 -1.65 -17.74 -3.11
N LEU A 133 -0.57 -17.39 -3.79
CA LEU A 133 0.22 -16.22 -3.44
C LEU A 133 -0.59 -14.94 -3.73
N PRO A 134 -0.73 -14.05 -2.75
CA PRO A 134 -1.48 -12.83 -2.93
C PRO A 134 -0.74 -11.86 -3.86
N THR A 135 -1.47 -11.26 -4.78
CA THR A 135 -0.97 -10.15 -5.58
C THR A 135 -0.86 -8.88 -4.72
N LEU A 136 -0.07 -7.89 -5.16
CA LEU A 136 -0.02 -6.58 -4.48
C LEU A 136 -1.41 -5.92 -4.41
N GLU A 137 -2.22 -6.10 -5.44
CA GLU A 137 -3.59 -5.64 -5.54
C GLU A 137 -4.50 -6.22 -4.42
N GLN A 138 -4.44 -7.53 -4.22
CA GLN A 138 -5.18 -8.19 -3.13
C GLN A 138 -4.72 -7.72 -1.74
N ARG A 139 -3.44 -7.39 -1.59
CA ARG A 139 -2.90 -6.84 -0.35
C ARG A 139 -3.34 -5.39 -0.11
N MET A 140 -3.53 -4.59 -1.17
CA MET A 140 -4.16 -3.27 -1.04
C MET A 140 -5.61 -3.38 -0.58
N ASP A 141 -6.36 -4.39 -1.07
CA ASP A 141 -7.72 -4.68 -0.57
C ASP A 141 -7.71 -4.97 0.92
N ASP A 142 -6.68 -5.66 1.45
CA ASP A 142 -6.55 -5.94 2.87
C ASP A 142 -6.37 -4.67 3.69
N VAL A 143 -5.52 -3.75 3.22
CA VAL A 143 -5.35 -2.44 3.88
C VAL A 143 -6.67 -1.69 3.91
N ARG A 144 -7.41 -1.65 2.79
CA ARG A 144 -8.74 -1.00 2.74
C ARG A 144 -9.72 -1.64 3.71
N ALA A 145 -9.81 -2.96 3.71
CA ALA A 145 -10.70 -3.71 4.60
C ALA A 145 -10.38 -3.45 6.08
N VAL A 146 -9.09 -3.41 6.43
CA VAL A 146 -8.65 -3.08 7.80
C VAL A 146 -8.99 -1.63 8.15
N MET A 147 -8.74 -0.67 7.24
CA MET A 147 -9.13 0.73 7.46
C MET A 147 -10.65 0.88 7.66
N GLU A 148 -11.44 0.22 6.84
CA GLU A 148 -12.92 0.23 6.94
C GLU A 148 -13.39 -0.38 8.28
N ALA A 149 -12.84 -1.53 8.67
CA ALA A 149 -13.19 -2.19 9.93
C ALA A 149 -12.73 -1.41 11.18
N ALA A 150 -11.72 -0.54 11.02
CA ALA A 150 -11.21 0.35 12.05
C ALA A 150 -11.87 1.75 12.01
N ASP A 151 -12.90 1.98 11.19
CA ASP A 151 -13.51 3.30 10.96
C ASP A 151 -12.48 4.39 10.60
N SER A 152 -11.50 4.04 9.76
CA SER A 152 -10.45 4.94 9.29
C SER A 152 -10.75 5.39 7.85
N ALA A 153 -11.21 6.61 7.68
CA ALA A 153 -11.50 7.16 6.35
C ALA A 153 -10.20 7.47 5.58
N ARG A 154 -9.20 8.02 6.29
CA ARG A 154 -7.88 8.39 5.75
C ARG A 154 -6.81 8.12 6.81
N ALA A 155 -5.65 7.68 6.38
CA ALA A 155 -4.53 7.39 7.28
C ALA A 155 -3.17 7.81 6.70
N VAL A 156 -2.20 8.01 7.57
CA VAL A 156 -0.79 7.93 7.21
C VAL A 156 -0.46 6.45 7.03
N VAL A 157 0.06 6.08 5.87
CA VAL A 157 0.47 4.70 5.58
C VAL A 157 1.96 4.58 5.85
N LEU A 158 2.32 3.78 6.86
CA LEU A 158 3.71 3.51 7.25
C LEU A 158 4.09 2.10 6.81
N GLY A 159 4.89 1.99 5.76
CA GLY A 159 5.36 0.72 5.22
C GLY A 159 6.80 0.42 5.59
N MET A 160 7.06 -0.80 6.06
CA MET A 160 8.39 -1.30 6.37
C MET A 160 8.80 -2.39 5.38
N SER A 161 10.06 -2.34 4.89
CA SER A 161 10.62 -3.40 4.05
C SER A 161 9.68 -3.75 2.88
N GLU A 162 9.36 -5.01 2.65
CA GLU A 162 8.41 -5.46 1.63
C GLU A 162 6.98 -4.87 1.81
N GLY A 163 6.57 -4.58 3.03
CA GLY A 163 5.30 -3.87 3.27
C GLY A 163 5.27 -2.47 2.67
N GLY A 164 6.42 -1.86 2.47
CA GLY A 164 6.57 -0.57 1.78
C GLY A 164 6.18 -0.62 0.31
N ASN A 165 6.43 -1.74 -0.39
CA ASN A 165 6.05 -1.88 -1.80
C ASN A 165 4.54 -1.76 -2.00
N MET A 166 3.77 -2.44 -1.14
CA MET A 166 2.31 -2.31 -1.13
C MET A 166 1.88 -0.90 -0.73
N SER A 167 2.56 -0.28 0.23
CA SER A 167 2.27 1.08 0.69
C SER A 167 2.52 2.12 -0.40
N LEU A 168 3.58 1.96 -1.20
CA LEU A 168 3.86 2.80 -2.38
C LEU A 168 2.73 2.69 -3.41
N LEU A 169 2.32 1.46 -3.74
CA LEU A 169 1.23 1.23 -4.68
C LEU A 169 -0.10 1.75 -4.14
N PHE A 170 -0.40 1.52 -2.86
CA PHE A 170 -1.60 2.00 -2.19
C PHE A 170 -1.71 3.53 -2.23
N ALA A 171 -0.63 4.24 -1.90
CA ALA A 171 -0.59 5.69 -1.90
C ALA A 171 -0.78 6.32 -3.29
N ALA A 172 -0.32 5.64 -4.34
CA ALA A 172 -0.51 6.08 -5.72
C ALA A 172 -1.94 5.82 -6.23
N THR A 173 -2.55 4.69 -5.79
CA THR A 173 -3.86 4.23 -6.24
C THR A 173 -5.01 4.88 -5.46
N TYR A 174 -4.81 5.10 -4.15
CA TYR A 174 -5.82 5.67 -3.24
C TYR A 174 -5.31 6.94 -2.52
N PRO A 175 -4.92 7.99 -3.26
CA PRO A 175 -4.43 9.23 -2.64
C PRO A 175 -5.49 9.89 -1.75
N GLU A 176 -6.79 9.72 -2.05
CA GLU A 176 -7.91 10.21 -1.24
C GLU A 176 -8.04 9.48 0.10
N ARG A 177 -7.50 8.26 0.23
CA ARG A 177 -7.46 7.47 1.47
C ARG A 177 -6.14 7.66 2.23
N THR A 178 -5.14 8.30 1.62
CA THR A 178 -3.78 8.44 2.15
C THR A 178 -3.52 9.90 2.55
N ILE A 179 -3.30 10.15 3.84
CA ILE A 179 -2.90 11.47 4.34
C ILE A 179 -1.45 11.75 3.95
N ALA A 180 -0.59 10.76 4.14
CA ALA A 180 0.83 10.79 3.80
C ALA A 180 1.37 9.35 3.72
N LEU A 181 2.48 9.18 3.03
CA LEU A 181 3.23 7.94 2.95
C LEU A 181 4.53 8.06 3.73
N ILE A 182 4.81 7.07 4.56
CA ILE A 182 6.11 6.93 5.24
C ILE A 182 6.67 5.55 4.91
N THR A 183 7.91 5.48 4.49
CA THR A 183 8.61 4.22 4.22
C THR A 183 9.85 4.09 5.09
N PHE A 184 10.12 2.88 5.57
CA PHE A 184 11.30 2.56 6.34
C PHE A 184 12.02 1.36 5.75
N ASP A 185 13.26 1.53 5.29
CA ASP A 185 14.13 0.50 4.71
C ASP A 185 13.43 -0.30 3.60
N VAL A 186 12.87 0.42 2.62
CA VAL A 186 12.06 -0.12 1.53
C VAL A 186 12.87 -0.18 0.24
N PHE A 187 12.61 -1.20 -0.56
CA PHE A 187 13.15 -1.38 -1.91
C PHE A 187 12.07 -1.15 -2.98
N ALA A 188 12.44 -0.74 -4.19
CA ALA A 188 11.50 -0.64 -5.30
C ALA A 188 11.47 -1.89 -6.18
N LYS A 189 12.57 -2.66 -6.19
CA LYS A 189 12.73 -3.94 -6.89
C LYS A 189 13.59 -4.88 -6.06
N ARG A 190 13.26 -6.18 -6.02
CA ARG A 190 13.98 -7.14 -5.17
C ARG A 190 14.90 -8.11 -5.95
N GLU A 191 15.09 -7.92 -7.23
CA GLU A 191 16.01 -8.70 -8.06
C GLU A 191 16.98 -7.79 -8.79
N TRP A 192 18.25 -8.15 -8.80
CA TRP A 192 19.32 -7.40 -9.45
C TRP A 192 19.02 -7.13 -10.93
N ASP A 193 19.36 -5.94 -11.37
CA ASP A 193 19.19 -5.45 -12.72
C ASP A 193 20.31 -4.45 -13.02
N PRO A 194 20.87 -4.37 -14.23
CA PRO A 194 21.91 -3.38 -14.56
C PRO A 194 21.51 -1.93 -14.24
N GLU A 195 20.21 -1.59 -14.34
CA GLU A 195 19.68 -0.27 -14.01
C GLU A 195 19.28 -0.16 -12.51
N TYR A 196 19.37 -1.25 -11.75
CA TYR A 196 19.06 -1.32 -10.33
C TYR A 196 20.04 -2.27 -9.62
N PRO A 197 21.35 -1.92 -9.56
CA PRO A 197 22.41 -2.83 -9.15
C PRO A 197 22.50 -3.07 -7.64
N TRP A 198 21.69 -2.40 -6.85
CA TRP A 198 21.67 -2.51 -5.39
C TRP A 198 20.86 -3.71 -4.87
N ALA A 199 19.89 -4.16 -5.67
CA ALA A 199 19.09 -5.32 -5.32
C ALA A 199 19.92 -6.60 -5.27
N PRO A 200 19.50 -7.61 -4.46
CA PRO A 200 20.20 -8.88 -4.36
C PRO A 200 20.29 -9.61 -5.71
N THR A 201 21.44 -10.19 -5.98
CA THR A 201 21.63 -11.05 -7.15
C THR A 201 20.78 -12.32 -7.05
N PRO A 202 20.50 -13.01 -8.19
CA PRO A 202 19.81 -14.30 -8.18
C PRO A 202 20.47 -15.34 -7.27
N ALA A 203 21.80 -15.34 -7.18
CA ALA A 203 22.54 -16.24 -6.30
C ALA A 203 22.29 -15.94 -4.80
N GLN A 204 22.27 -14.67 -4.42
CA GLN A 204 21.94 -14.26 -3.05
C GLN A 204 20.49 -14.61 -2.70
N ARG A 205 19.54 -14.38 -3.64
CA ARG A 205 18.14 -14.79 -3.43
C ARG A 205 18.01 -16.31 -3.28
N GLN A 206 18.72 -17.08 -4.09
CA GLN A 206 18.74 -18.56 -3.94
C GLN A 206 19.29 -18.97 -2.58
N GLY A 207 20.39 -18.36 -2.13
CA GLY A 207 20.95 -18.62 -0.79
C GLY A 207 19.94 -18.38 0.34
N PHE A 208 19.13 -17.33 0.23
CA PHE A 208 18.06 -17.04 1.19
C PHE A 208 16.95 -18.12 1.15
N TYR A 209 16.56 -18.59 -0.05
CA TYR A 209 15.59 -19.69 -0.17
C TYR A 209 16.11 -20.98 0.44
N ASP A 210 17.37 -21.30 0.19
CA ASP A 210 18.02 -22.48 0.75
C ASP A 210 18.07 -22.43 2.30
N ALA A 211 18.31 -21.23 2.87
CA ALA A 211 18.27 -21.03 4.32
C ALA A 211 16.85 -21.26 4.88
N ILE A 212 15.81 -20.76 4.21
CA ILE A 212 14.41 -21.03 4.60
C ILE A 212 14.11 -22.53 4.56
N GLU A 213 14.52 -23.23 3.51
CA GLU A 213 14.27 -24.68 3.38
C GLU A 213 14.99 -25.53 4.44
N LYS A 214 16.21 -25.14 4.83
CA LYS A 214 17.06 -25.93 5.72
C LYS A 214 16.92 -25.55 7.20
N GLU A 215 16.71 -24.28 7.49
CA GLU A 215 16.91 -23.70 8.81
C GLU A 215 15.65 -23.03 9.38
N TRP A 216 14.48 -23.10 8.69
CA TRP A 216 13.24 -22.49 9.18
C TRP A 216 12.87 -23.02 10.56
N GLY A 217 12.78 -22.11 11.50
CA GLY A 217 12.57 -22.44 12.90
C GLY A 217 13.72 -21.99 13.79
N GLY A 218 14.88 -21.71 13.20
CA GLY A 218 15.96 -20.94 13.78
C GLY A 218 15.81 -19.44 13.52
N PRO A 219 16.73 -18.61 14.03
CA PRO A 219 16.72 -17.15 13.84
C PRO A 219 17.33 -16.74 12.49
N ILE A 220 16.72 -17.19 11.38
CA ILE A 220 17.24 -16.95 10.03
C ILE A 220 17.36 -15.45 9.75
N GLY A 221 18.50 -15.03 9.24
CA GLY A 221 18.77 -13.67 8.78
C GLY A 221 18.98 -12.65 9.89
N ILE A 222 19.01 -13.05 11.17
CA ILE A 222 19.13 -12.10 12.30
C ILE A 222 20.40 -11.25 12.22
N GLU A 223 21.50 -11.82 11.70
CA GLU A 223 22.80 -11.16 11.53
C GLU A 223 22.74 -10.00 10.52
N ASP A 224 21.82 -10.06 9.56
CA ASP A 224 21.63 -9.04 8.54
C ASP A 224 20.52 -8.04 8.91
N ILE A 225 19.40 -8.54 9.49
CA ILE A 225 18.23 -7.69 9.78
C ILE A 225 18.27 -6.97 11.13
N ALA A 226 19.04 -7.48 12.09
CA ALA A 226 19.25 -6.85 13.40
C ALA A 226 20.66 -7.10 13.93
N PRO A 227 21.72 -6.67 13.20
CA PRO A 227 23.11 -6.97 13.56
C PRO A 227 23.50 -6.43 14.93
N SER A 228 22.92 -5.32 15.40
CA SER A 228 23.20 -4.77 16.73
C SER A 228 22.74 -5.71 17.86
N LEU A 229 21.74 -6.55 17.62
CA LEU A 229 21.09 -7.44 18.59
C LEU A 229 21.37 -8.94 18.32
N ALA A 230 22.01 -9.26 17.21
CA ALA A 230 22.24 -10.65 16.77
C ALA A 230 23.05 -11.50 17.77
N HIS A 231 23.79 -10.87 18.68
CA HIS A 231 24.55 -11.55 19.74
C HIS A 231 23.69 -11.88 20.97
N GLU A 232 22.50 -11.32 21.10
CA GLU A 232 21.61 -11.53 22.24
C GLU A 232 20.77 -12.81 22.02
N GLN A 233 20.98 -13.83 22.88
CA GLN A 233 20.28 -15.11 22.76
C GLN A 233 18.76 -14.95 22.88
N SER A 234 18.28 -14.07 23.75
CA SER A 234 16.85 -13.78 23.93
C SER A 234 16.19 -13.23 22.66
N VAL A 235 16.92 -12.38 21.90
CA VAL A 235 16.43 -11.82 20.63
C VAL A 235 16.42 -12.91 19.55
N ARG A 236 17.47 -13.74 19.49
CA ARG A 236 17.54 -14.90 18.57
C ARG A 236 16.39 -15.89 18.80
N ASP A 237 16.11 -16.23 20.06
CA ASP A 237 15.05 -17.17 20.44
C ASP A 237 13.67 -16.60 20.11
N TRP A 238 13.47 -15.32 20.41
CA TRP A 238 12.24 -14.61 20.07
C TRP A 238 12.06 -14.56 18.54
N TRP A 239 13.09 -14.17 17.78
CA TRP A 239 13.02 -14.06 16.31
C TRP A 239 12.72 -15.39 15.64
N GLY A 240 13.39 -16.47 16.01
CA GLY A 240 13.11 -17.80 15.49
C GLY A 240 11.68 -18.26 15.79
N THR A 241 11.15 -17.92 16.99
CA THR A 241 9.77 -18.24 17.35
C THR A 241 8.77 -17.34 16.61
N TYR A 242 9.10 -16.05 16.43
CA TYR A 242 8.29 -15.10 15.66
C TYR A 242 8.11 -15.58 14.20
N GLN A 243 9.20 -15.99 13.55
CA GLN A 243 9.15 -16.55 12.20
C GLN A 243 8.25 -17.79 12.12
N ARG A 244 8.42 -18.75 13.04
CA ARG A 244 7.61 -19.99 13.06
C ARG A 244 6.11 -19.72 13.27
N ARG A 245 5.76 -18.73 14.10
CA ARG A 245 4.38 -18.36 14.34
C ARG A 245 3.78 -17.56 13.20
N SER A 246 4.61 -16.81 12.49
CA SER A 246 4.18 -15.99 11.37
C SER A 246 3.85 -16.79 10.11
N ALA A 247 4.61 -17.85 9.82
CA ALA A 247 4.40 -18.66 8.61
C ALA A 247 4.99 -20.07 8.75
N SER A 248 4.42 -21.03 8.03
CA SER A 248 5.07 -22.34 7.83
C SER A 248 6.27 -22.22 6.88
N PRO A 249 7.23 -23.17 6.87
CA PRO A 249 8.39 -23.13 5.97
C PRO A 249 7.98 -22.95 4.50
N ARG A 250 6.96 -23.71 4.05
CA ARG A 250 6.45 -23.63 2.67
C ARG A 250 5.84 -22.26 2.36
N ALA A 251 5.06 -21.70 3.28
CA ALA A 251 4.47 -20.40 3.11
C ALA A 251 5.53 -19.29 3.10
N ALA A 252 6.50 -19.35 4.00
CA ALA A 252 7.62 -18.41 4.06
C ALA A 252 8.44 -18.41 2.77
N LEU A 253 8.78 -19.60 2.24
CA LEU A 253 9.48 -19.71 0.96
C LEU A 253 8.67 -19.17 -0.20
N ALA A 254 7.37 -19.46 -0.24
CA ALA A 254 6.48 -18.96 -1.28
C ALA A 254 6.39 -17.43 -1.25
N LEU A 255 6.25 -16.83 -0.05
CA LEU A 255 6.27 -15.37 0.14
C LEU A 255 7.62 -14.78 -0.27
N ALA A 256 8.74 -15.41 0.09
CA ALA A 256 10.08 -14.94 -0.28
C ALA A 256 10.28 -14.92 -1.81
N ARG A 257 9.82 -15.97 -2.51
CA ARG A 257 9.86 -16.06 -3.97
C ARG A 257 8.97 -15.00 -4.63
N MET A 258 7.77 -14.80 -4.12
CA MET A 258 6.86 -13.76 -4.60
C MET A 258 7.47 -12.36 -4.40
N ASN A 259 8.04 -12.09 -3.23
CA ASN A 259 8.65 -10.79 -2.94
C ASN A 259 9.83 -10.49 -3.88
N THR A 260 10.56 -11.52 -4.34
CA THR A 260 11.63 -11.36 -5.33
C THR A 260 11.13 -10.82 -6.66
N LEU A 261 9.89 -11.12 -7.03
CA LEU A 261 9.29 -10.68 -8.29
C LEU A 261 8.70 -9.27 -8.24
N ILE A 262 8.73 -8.61 -7.08
CA ILE A 262 8.18 -7.25 -6.93
C ILE A 262 9.04 -6.25 -7.71
N ASP A 263 8.38 -5.44 -8.54
CA ASP A 263 8.94 -4.27 -9.20
C ASP A 263 7.89 -3.17 -9.25
N VAL A 264 8.05 -2.15 -8.39
CA VAL A 264 7.15 -0.99 -8.28
C VAL A 264 7.80 0.31 -8.75
N ARG A 265 8.89 0.23 -9.50
CA ARG A 265 9.62 1.41 -10.00
C ARG A 265 8.74 2.33 -10.83
N SER A 266 7.86 1.76 -11.65
CA SER A 266 6.92 2.51 -12.50
C SER A 266 5.83 3.27 -11.71
N VAL A 267 5.60 2.89 -10.45
CA VAL A 267 4.60 3.53 -9.57
C VAL A 267 5.12 4.82 -8.96
N LEU A 268 6.43 4.91 -8.67
CA LEU A 268 7.02 6.00 -7.89
C LEU A 268 6.69 7.40 -8.42
N PRO A 269 6.78 7.67 -9.76
CA PRO A 269 6.43 8.99 -10.29
C PRO A 269 4.94 9.34 -10.18
N ALA A 270 4.08 8.37 -9.88
CA ALA A 270 2.64 8.58 -9.76
C ALA A 270 2.19 8.96 -8.34
N ILE A 271 3.05 8.80 -7.34
CA ILE A 271 2.73 9.14 -5.95
C ILE A 271 2.66 10.66 -5.80
N ARG A 272 1.53 11.17 -5.29
CA ARG A 272 1.25 12.61 -5.13
C ARG A 272 1.04 13.04 -3.68
N VAL A 273 0.91 12.08 -2.78
CA VAL A 273 0.75 12.38 -1.35
C VAL A 273 2.10 12.79 -0.72
N PRO A 274 2.10 13.62 0.32
CA PRO A 274 3.32 13.92 1.07
C PRO A 274 4.03 12.63 1.46
N THR A 275 5.33 12.53 1.14
CA THR A 275 6.10 11.30 1.34
C THR A 275 7.37 11.53 2.14
N LEU A 276 7.59 10.70 3.15
CA LEU A 276 8.81 10.60 3.94
C LEU A 276 9.47 9.24 3.70
N VAL A 277 10.70 9.24 3.22
CA VAL A 277 11.51 8.04 3.04
C VAL A 277 12.59 8.02 4.11
N LEU A 278 12.52 7.07 5.01
CA LEU A 278 13.52 6.83 6.07
C LEU A 278 14.35 5.61 5.68
N HIS A 279 15.67 5.69 5.84
CA HIS A 279 16.56 4.57 5.55
C HIS A 279 17.80 4.61 6.43
N ARG A 280 18.20 3.45 6.96
CA ARG A 280 19.44 3.32 7.73
C ARG A 280 20.66 3.23 6.80
N THR A 281 21.72 3.95 7.16
CA THR A 281 22.91 4.13 6.31
C THR A 281 23.63 2.82 5.99
N ASP A 282 23.64 1.90 6.94
CA ASP A 282 24.39 0.65 6.87
C ASP A 282 23.47 -0.58 6.90
N ASP A 283 22.20 -0.43 6.51
CA ASP A 283 21.26 -1.56 6.41
C ASP A 283 21.84 -2.67 5.52
N ARG A 284 21.87 -3.90 6.06
CA ARG A 284 22.50 -5.04 5.39
C ARG A 284 21.53 -5.84 4.53
N ASP A 285 20.21 -5.70 4.73
CA ASP A 285 19.19 -6.38 3.92
C ASP A 285 18.74 -5.53 2.73
N VAL A 286 18.58 -4.22 2.93
CA VAL A 286 18.16 -3.26 1.89
C VAL A 286 19.18 -2.12 1.81
N ASN A 287 19.88 -2.05 0.69
CA ASN A 287 20.91 -1.03 0.49
C ASN A 287 20.32 0.39 0.50
N ILE A 288 20.99 1.35 1.15
CA ILE A 288 20.54 2.75 1.25
C ILE A 288 20.26 3.39 -0.12
N GLU A 289 20.96 2.97 -1.18
CA GLU A 289 20.73 3.47 -2.53
C GLU A 289 19.31 3.15 -3.03
N GLU A 290 18.66 2.11 -2.50
CA GLU A 290 17.27 1.81 -2.79
C GLU A 290 16.33 2.89 -2.23
N GLY A 291 16.57 3.35 -1.01
CA GLY A 291 15.85 4.49 -0.42
C GLY A 291 16.09 5.80 -1.18
N ARG A 292 17.35 6.07 -1.57
CA ARG A 292 17.70 7.23 -2.42
C ARG A 292 17.00 7.17 -3.77
N TYR A 293 16.96 5.99 -4.38
CA TYR A 293 16.28 5.75 -5.66
C TYR A 293 14.78 6.05 -5.57
N ILE A 294 14.12 5.56 -4.51
CA ILE A 294 12.68 5.79 -4.25
C ILE A 294 12.43 7.29 -4.06
N ALA A 295 13.18 7.94 -3.16
CA ALA A 295 12.99 9.35 -2.85
C ALA A 295 13.21 10.27 -4.06
N ALA A 296 14.21 9.96 -4.91
CA ALA A 296 14.51 10.75 -6.10
C ALA A 296 13.40 10.67 -7.18
N ARG A 297 12.53 9.65 -7.12
CA ARG A 297 11.48 9.41 -8.13
C ARG A 297 10.08 9.77 -7.66
N ILE A 298 9.86 9.94 -6.38
CA ILE A 298 8.59 10.41 -5.84
C ILE A 298 8.62 11.95 -5.79
N PRO A 299 7.75 12.66 -6.52
CA PRO A 299 7.73 14.11 -6.51
C PRO A 299 7.55 14.70 -5.11
N GLY A 300 8.50 15.53 -4.68
CA GLY A 300 8.45 16.20 -3.38
C GLY A 300 8.71 15.30 -2.16
N ALA A 301 9.19 14.08 -2.35
CA ALA A 301 9.56 13.21 -1.23
C ALA A 301 10.72 13.80 -0.41
N ARG A 302 10.59 13.71 0.90
CA ARG A 302 11.68 14.00 1.85
C ARG A 302 12.43 12.71 2.14
N PHE A 303 13.74 12.71 1.96
CA PHE A 303 14.61 11.59 2.30
C PHE A 303 15.39 11.90 3.59
N VAL A 304 15.45 10.94 4.50
CA VAL A 304 16.22 11.03 5.75
C VAL A 304 17.07 9.78 5.93
N GLU A 305 18.38 9.99 5.98
CA GLU A 305 19.34 8.96 6.30
C GLU A 305 19.48 8.87 7.83
N LEU A 306 19.26 7.67 8.36
CA LEU A 306 19.35 7.40 9.79
C LEU A 306 20.63 6.58 10.06
N PRO A 307 21.47 6.95 11.02
CA PRO A 307 22.62 6.14 11.38
C PRO A 307 22.18 4.74 11.88
N GLY A 308 22.91 3.70 11.50
CA GLY A 308 22.68 2.34 11.97
C GLY A 308 22.63 1.29 10.87
N SER A 309 22.64 0.03 11.30
CA SER A 309 22.73 -1.12 10.40
C SER A 309 21.56 -2.12 10.52
N ASP A 310 20.63 -1.87 11.43
CA ASP A 310 19.50 -2.77 11.68
C ASP A 310 18.38 -2.49 10.68
N HIS A 311 17.95 -3.49 9.96
CA HIS A 311 16.81 -3.42 9.05
C HIS A 311 15.47 -3.37 9.80
N LEU A 312 15.38 -4.07 10.95
CA LEU A 312 14.15 -4.07 11.75
C LEU A 312 13.91 -2.70 12.40
N VAL A 313 12.78 -2.07 12.09
CA VAL A 313 12.42 -0.73 12.56
C VAL A 313 12.40 -0.59 14.08
N TYR A 314 12.19 -1.69 14.79
CA TYR A 314 12.17 -1.75 16.26
C TYR A 314 13.50 -2.16 16.89
N ALA A 315 14.57 -2.37 16.11
CA ALA A 315 15.93 -2.56 16.59
C ALA A 315 16.73 -1.25 16.53
N GLY A 316 17.82 -1.15 17.29
CA GLY A 316 18.68 0.04 17.31
C GLY A 316 17.99 1.32 17.83
N ASP A 317 18.35 2.47 17.27
CA ASP A 317 17.79 3.76 17.66
C ASP A 317 16.39 3.99 17.09
N GLN A 318 15.36 3.70 17.89
CA GLN A 318 13.97 3.97 17.56
C GLN A 318 13.59 5.46 17.72
N GLU A 319 14.22 6.20 18.65
CA GLU A 319 13.82 7.58 18.95
C GLU A 319 14.07 8.54 17.79
N SER A 320 15.13 8.31 17.02
CA SER A 320 15.36 9.07 15.80
C SER A 320 14.25 8.84 14.76
N ILE A 321 13.74 7.60 14.64
CA ILE A 321 12.63 7.27 13.75
C ILE A 321 11.36 8.00 14.18
N PHE A 322 11.01 7.92 15.46
CA PHE A 322 9.80 8.58 15.99
C PHE A 322 9.85 10.08 15.82
N ARG A 323 10.99 10.71 16.10
CA ARG A 323 11.20 12.15 15.95
C ARG A 323 10.97 12.62 14.51
N GLU A 324 11.48 11.87 13.53
CA GLU A 324 11.27 12.18 12.12
C GLU A 324 9.80 11.99 11.71
N ILE A 325 9.14 10.93 12.17
CA ILE A 325 7.71 10.67 11.91
C ILE A 325 6.83 11.75 12.55
N GLU A 326 7.03 12.08 13.83
CA GLU A 326 6.26 13.12 14.53
C GLU A 326 6.45 14.48 13.86
N SER A 327 7.71 14.85 13.56
CA SER A 327 8.03 16.09 12.87
C SER A 327 7.39 16.18 11.51
N PHE A 328 7.40 15.07 10.74
CA PHE A 328 6.79 15.03 9.42
C PHE A 328 5.27 15.19 9.51
N ILE A 329 4.60 14.41 10.36
CA ILE A 329 3.14 14.46 10.54
C ILE A 329 2.71 15.84 11.03
N SER A 330 3.44 16.44 11.99
CA SER A 330 3.14 17.77 12.54
C SER A 330 3.24 18.89 11.50
N ASN A 331 4.05 18.70 10.47
CA ASN A 331 4.28 19.65 9.40
C ASN A 331 3.42 19.38 8.16
N LEU A 332 2.55 18.36 8.17
CA LEU A 332 1.65 18.10 7.06
C LEU A 332 0.70 19.28 6.90
N ARG A 333 0.92 20.08 5.86
CA ARG A 333 -0.07 21.05 5.36
C ARG A 333 -1.12 20.26 4.60
N HIS A 334 -2.32 20.79 4.49
CA HIS A 334 -3.33 20.22 3.59
C HIS A 334 -2.71 20.07 2.21
N ALA A 335 -2.45 18.81 1.81
CA ALA A 335 -2.07 18.54 0.44
C ALA A 335 -3.28 18.96 -0.44
N PRO A 336 -3.04 19.64 -1.57
CA PRO A 336 -4.12 19.90 -2.53
C PRO A 336 -4.78 18.57 -2.90
N GLU A 337 -6.09 18.58 -3.07
CA GLU A 337 -6.83 17.42 -3.57
C GLU A 337 -6.20 16.97 -4.89
N THR A 338 -5.76 15.73 -4.93
CA THR A 338 -5.09 15.19 -6.11
C THR A 338 -6.18 14.73 -7.07
N GLU A 339 -6.33 15.42 -8.20
CA GLU A 339 -7.28 15.04 -9.25
C GLU A 339 -6.88 13.77 -10.00
N SER A 340 -5.61 13.36 -9.89
CA SER A 340 -5.04 12.21 -10.62
C SER A 340 -4.74 11.04 -9.69
N VAL A 341 -5.13 9.85 -10.13
CA VAL A 341 -4.85 8.58 -9.45
C VAL A 341 -4.10 7.61 -10.37
N LEU A 342 -3.35 6.68 -9.80
CA LEU A 342 -2.80 5.56 -10.56
C LEU A 342 -3.91 4.54 -10.82
N ALA A 343 -4.19 4.25 -12.09
CA ALA A 343 -5.14 3.23 -12.48
C ALA A 343 -4.62 2.41 -13.68
N THR A 344 -5.15 1.19 -13.83
CA THR A 344 -4.94 0.41 -15.04
C THR A 344 -6.10 0.63 -15.99
N VAL A 345 -5.80 1.17 -17.14
CA VAL A 345 -6.74 1.42 -18.23
C VAL A 345 -6.80 0.21 -19.16
N LEU A 346 -7.99 -0.28 -19.40
CA LEU A 346 -8.31 -1.25 -20.44
C LEU A 346 -9.07 -0.55 -21.55
N PHE A 347 -8.54 -0.59 -22.77
CA PHE A 347 -9.22 -0.14 -23.98
C PHE A 347 -9.48 -1.33 -24.90
N VAL A 348 -10.72 -1.45 -25.40
CA VAL A 348 -11.17 -2.55 -26.28
C VAL A 348 -11.88 -2.00 -27.49
N GLU A 349 -11.54 -2.47 -28.68
CA GLU A 349 -12.21 -2.15 -29.94
C GLU A 349 -12.54 -3.40 -30.76
N LEU A 350 -13.46 -3.28 -31.71
CA LEU A 350 -13.73 -4.31 -32.70
C LEU A 350 -12.55 -4.42 -33.67
N ALA A 351 -12.18 -5.64 -34.04
CA ALA A 351 -11.16 -5.88 -35.05
C ALA A 351 -11.76 -5.83 -36.45
N GLY A 352 -11.06 -5.17 -37.37
CA GLY A 352 -11.37 -5.14 -38.81
C GLY A 352 -12.01 -3.86 -39.32
N PRO A 353 -12.08 -3.68 -40.65
CA PRO A 353 -12.73 -2.55 -41.29
C PRO A 353 -14.25 -2.76 -41.27
N HIS A 354 -14.92 -2.09 -40.38
CA HIS A 354 -16.37 -2.14 -40.26
C HIS A 354 -17.00 -0.89 -40.87
N THR A 355 -17.99 -1.05 -41.76
CA THR A 355 -18.89 0.06 -42.09
C THR A 355 -19.83 0.29 -40.88
N ALA A 356 -20.17 1.54 -40.61
CA ALA A 356 -20.97 1.93 -39.42
C ALA A 356 -22.31 1.17 -39.29
N THR A 357 -22.82 0.61 -40.38
CA THR A 357 -24.10 -0.12 -40.44
C THR A 357 -23.95 -1.61 -40.13
N GLU A 358 -22.82 -2.24 -40.46
CA GLU A 358 -22.56 -3.66 -40.24
C GLU A 358 -22.06 -3.96 -38.84
N SER A 359 -21.37 -2.99 -38.20
CA SER A 359 -20.79 -3.16 -36.86
C SER A 359 -21.74 -2.83 -35.70
N ALA A 360 -22.87 -2.15 -35.95
CA ALA A 360 -23.76 -1.70 -34.87
C ALA A 360 -24.29 -2.82 -33.94
N PRO A 361 -24.73 -4.00 -34.46
CA PRO A 361 -25.15 -5.11 -33.59
C PRO A 361 -24.02 -5.71 -32.77
N ASP A 362 -22.84 -5.87 -33.36
CA ASP A 362 -21.66 -6.46 -32.71
C ASP A 362 -21.05 -5.51 -31.71
N ALA A 363 -21.04 -4.21 -31.99
CA ALA A 363 -20.65 -3.17 -31.05
C ALA A 363 -21.56 -3.17 -29.80
N GLY A 364 -22.89 -3.32 -29.98
CA GLY A 364 -23.84 -3.42 -28.87
C GLY A 364 -23.64 -4.68 -28.02
N ARG A 365 -23.37 -5.82 -28.64
CA ARG A 365 -23.06 -7.09 -27.95
C ARG A 365 -21.73 -7.00 -27.20
N LEU A 366 -20.68 -6.45 -27.82
CA LEU A 366 -19.39 -6.24 -27.19
C LEU A 366 -19.51 -5.30 -26.00
N LEU A 367 -20.22 -4.18 -26.13
CA LEU A 367 -20.42 -3.23 -25.05
C LEU A 367 -21.13 -3.88 -23.85
N SER A 368 -22.16 -4.68 -24.09
CA SER A 368 -22.90 -5.37 -23.02
C SER A 368 -22.04 -6.42 -22.32
N LEU A 369 -21.26 -7.19 -23.08
CA LEU A 369 -20.29 -8.14 -22.55
C LEU A 369 -19.22 -7.43 -21.72
N ALA A 370 -18.60 -6.40 -22.27
CA ALA A 370 -17.51 -5.69 -21.64
C ALA A 370 -17.95 -5.00 -20.33
N LYS A 371 -19.14 -4.42 -20.28
CA LYS A 371 -19.69 -3.85 -19.03
C LYS A 371 -19.86 -4.92 -17.95
N ARG A 372 -20.48 -6.04 -18.28
CA ARG A 372 -20.69 -7.15 -17.33
C ARG A 372 -19.37 -7.70 -16.79
N GLU A 373 -18.37 -7.94 -17.66
CA GLU A 373 -17.08 -8.44 -17.24
C GLU A 373 -16.34 -7.39 -16.40
N THR A 374 -16.41 -6.10 -16.76
CA THR A 374 -15.82 -5.02 -15.96
C THR A 374 -16.40 -4.96 -14.55
N GLU A 375 -17.73 -5.07 -14.40
CA GLU A 375 -18.38 -5.12 -13.09
C GLU A 375 -17.95 -6.36 -12.29
N TRP A 376 -17.87 -7.52 -12.94
CA TRP A 376 -17.41 -8.77 -12.30
C TRP A 376 -16.00 -8.66 -11.76
N PHE A 377 -15.10 -8.04 -12.51
CA PHE A 377 -13.70 -7.80 -12.10
C PHE A 377 -13.52 -6.50 -11.30
N LYS A 378 -14.60 -5.89 -10.77
CA LYS A 378 -14.58 -4.68 -9.93
C LYS A 378 -13.94 -3.47 -10.61
N GLY A 379 -14.02 -3.40 -11.93
CA GLY A 379 -13.60 -2.23 -12.71
C GLY A 379 -14.71 -1.22 -12.83
N ARG A 380 -14.36 -0.06 -13.37
CA ARG A 380 -15.25 1.05 -13.65
C ARG A 380 -15.27 1.33 -15.15
N THR A 381 -16.45 1.43 -15.72
CA THR A 381 -16.63 1.79 -17.13
C THR A 381 -16.61 3.30 -17.30
N SER A 382 -16.01 3.77 -18.39
CA SER A 382 -15.99 5.18 -18.76
C SER A 382 -16.43 5.36 -20.21
N LYS A 383 -16.88 6.57 -20.54
CA LYS A 383 -17.22 6.93 -21.92
C LYS A 383 -15.97 6.94 -22.78
N ALA A 384 -16.08 6.40 -24.00
CA ALA A 384 -15.04 6.47 -25.03
C ALA A 384 -15.67 6.93 -26.35
N ALA A 385 -14.92 7.68 -27.14
CA ALA A 385 -15.39 8.13 -28.45
C ALA A 385 -15.57 6.96 -29.43
N ASN A 386 -14.63 6.00 -29.37
CA ASN A 386 -14.64 4.75 -30.13
C ASN A 386 -14.28 3.61 -29.18
N GLY A 387 -14.90 2.42 -29.34
CA GLY A 387 -14.58 1.26 -28.53
C GLY A 387 -15.16 1.30 -27.11
N PHE A 388 -14.52 0.60 -26.20
CA PHE A 388 -14.89 0.47 -24.80
C PHE A 388 -13.70 0.79 -23.89
N LEU A 389 -13.96 1.61 -22.87
CA LEU A 389 -12.96 2.04 -21.89
C LEU A 389 -13.37 1.61 -20.49
N ALA A 390 -12.45 1.00 -19.76
CA ALA A 390 -12.61 0.69 -18.35
C ALA A 390 -11.33 0.98 -17.56
N THR A 391 -11.48 1.27 -16.27
CA THR A 391 -10.38 1.48 -15.33
C THR A 391 -10.48 0.53 -14.16
N PHE A 392 -9.32 0.15 -13.64
CA PHE A 392 -9.17 -0.77 -12.51
C PHE A 392 -8.14 -0.21 -11.53
N ASP A 393 -8.35 -0.47 -10.25
CA ASP A 393 -7.43 -0.15 -9.17
C ASP A 393 -6.24 -1.13 -9.08
N GLY A 394 -6.21 -2.14 -9.98
CA GLY A 394 -5.11 -3.09 -10.06
C GLY A 394 -5.01 -3.78 -11.42
N PRO A 395 -3.79 -4.05 -11.88
CA PRO A 395 -3.55 -4.56 -13.22
C PRO A 395 -3.94 -6.03 -13.42
N VAL A 396 -3.93 -6.87 -12.37
CA VAL A 396 -4.32 -8.29 -12.49
C VAL A 396 -5.80 -8.41 -12.84
N ARG A 397 -6.66 -7.62 -12.20
CA ARG A 397 -8.10 -7.56 -12.52
C ARG A 397 -8.34 -7.09 -13.94
N ALA A 398 -7.63 -6.04 -14.35
CA ALA A 398 -7.72 -5.49 -15.69
C ALA A 398 -7.33 -6.52 -16.76
N VAL A 399 -6.21 -7.24 -16.57
CA VAL A 399 -5.74 -8.28 -17.50
C VAL A 399 -6.73 -9.43 -17.58
N ARG A 400 -7.22 -9.94 -16.45
CA ARG A 400 -8.22 -11.02 -16.43
C ARG A 400 -9.54 -10.60 -17.06
N CYS A 401 -9.97 -9.36 -16.85
CA CYS A 401 -11.14 -8.80 -17.50
C CYS A 401 -10.95 -8.75 -19.03
N ALA A 402 -9.81 -8.26 -19.51
CA ALA A 402 -9.50 -8.20 -20.93
C ALA A 402 -9.54 -9.59 -21.60
N LEU A 403 -8.95 -10.60 -20.94
CA LEU A 403 -8.98 -11.99 -21.40
C LEU A 403 -10.42 -12.54 -21.45
N SER A 404 -11.22 -12.28 -20.41
CA SER A 404 -12.63 -12.71 -20.35
C SER A 404 -13.48 -12.06 -21.45
N ILE A 405 -13.27 -10.76 -21.72
CA ILE A 405 -13.93 -10.04 -22.81
C ILE A 405 -13.53 -10.65 -24.17
N ARG A 406 -12.22 -10.83 -24.42
CA ARG A 406 -11.71 -11.45 -25.66
C ARG A 406 -12.37 -12.81 -25.90
N ASP A 407 -12.31 -13.69 -24.91
CA ASP A 407 -12.80 -15.07 -25.04
C ASP A 407 -14.34 -15.12 -25.17
N GLY A 408 -15.03 -14.23 -24.47
CA GLY A 408 -16.50 -14.09 -24.59
C GLY A 408 -16.92 -13.54 -25.94
N ALA A 409 -16.22 -12.56 -26.47
CA ALA A 409 -16.44 -11.98 -27.80
C ALA A 409 -16.18 -13.01 -28.91
N LEU A 410 -15.07 -13.75 -28.82
CA LEU A 410 -14.72 -14.80 -29.79
C LEU A 410 -15.80 -15.90 -29.85
N ARG A 411 -16.35 -16.32 -28.70
CA ARG A 411 -17.49 -17.28 -28.66
C ARG A 411 -18.74 -16.73 -29.33
N ALA A 412 -18.90 -15.40 -29.37
CA ALA A 412 -20.01 -14.74 -30.07
C ALA A 412 -19.71 -14.43 -31.55
N GLY A 413 -18.57 -14.89 -32.07
CA GLY A 413 -18.11 -14.62 -33.43
C GLY A 413 -17.58 -13.19 -33.64
N ILE A 414 -17.22 -12.48 -32.57
CA ILE A 414 -16.72 -11.09 -32.61
C ILE A 414 -15.23 -11.10 -32.30
N GLU A 415 -14.44 -10.60 -33.23
CA GLU A 415 -13.02 -10.38 -32.98
C GLU A 415 -12.77 -9.00 -32.38
N THR A 416 -11.91 -8.95 -31.34
CA THR A 416 -11.57 -7.72 -30.64
C THR A 416 -10.08 -7.50 -30.59
N LYS A 417 -9.67 -6.26 -30.41
CA LYS A 417 -8.33 -5.84 -30.04
C LYS A 417 -8.39 -5.16 -28.68
N SER A 418 -7.42 -5.42 -27.82
CA SER A 418 -7.40 -4.84 -26.49
C SER A 418 -6.00 -4.35 -26.12
N ALA A 419 -5.95 -3.29 -25.33
CA ALA A 419 -4.69 -2.77 -24.79
C ALA A 419 -4.85 -2.38 -23.32
N LEU A 420 -3.80 -2.60 -22.55
CA LEU A 420 -3.73 -2.35 -21.12
C LEU A 420 -2.49 -1.51 -20.79
N HIS A 421 -2.72 -0.42 -20.07
CA HIS A 421 -1.63 0.39 -19.53
C HIS A 421 -1.94 0.85 -18.10
N THR A 422 -0.93 0.85 -17.22
CA THR A 422 -1.03 1.39 -15.87
C THR A 422 -0.29 2.72 -15.79
N GLY A 423 -1.01 3.76 -15.40
CA GLY A 423 -0.47 5.11 -15.31
C GLY A 423 -1.46 6.09 -14.66
N LEU A 424 -1.10 7.36 -14.63
CA LEU A 424 -1.94 8.42 -14.06
C LEU A 424 -3.17 8.69 -14.93
N CYS A 425 -4.32 8.75 -14.27
CA CYS A 425 -5.62 9.11 -14.84
C CYS A 425 -6.32 10.15 -13.96
N ASN A 426 -7.12 11.01 -14.59
CA ASN A 426 -8.14 11.80 -13.93
C ASN A 426 -9.47 11.05 -14.11
N ILE A 427 -10.11 10.69 -13.01
CA ILE A 427 -11.35 9.92 -13.01
C ILE A 427 -12.46 10.82 -12.47
N GLU A 428 -13.34 11.27 -13.36
CA GLU A 428 -14.52 12.02 -13.02
C GLU A 428 -15.76 11.19 -13.34
N ALA A 429 -16.82 11.38 -12.58
CA ALA A 429 -18.13 10.67 -12.69
C ALA A 429 -18.18 9.54 -13.77
N ASP A 430 -18.37 9.86 -15.04
CA ASP A 430 -18.45 8.90 -16.16
C ASP A 430 -17.31 9.03 -17.17
N GLU A 431 -16.31 9.86 -16.88
CA GLU A 431 -15.20 10.15 -17.79
C GLU A 431 -13.86 9.79 -17.14
N THR A 432 -12.97 9.27 -17.94
CA THR A 432 -11.58 9.04 -17.57
C THR A 432 -10.70 9.65 -18.64
N SER A 433 -9.72 10.44 -18.21
CA SER A 433 -8.78 11.12 -19.09
C SER A 433 -7.34 11.02 -18.56
N GLY A 434 -6.38 11.46 -19.35
CA GLY A 434 -4.99 11.53 -18.97
C GLY A 434 -4.08 10.54 -19.70
N ALA A 435 -2.80 10.64 -19.45
CA ALA A 435 -1.75 9.95 -20.22
C ALA A 435 -1.97 8.42 -20.32
N ALA A 436 -2.51 7.78 -19.27
CA ALA A 436 -2.73 6.35 -19.33
C ALA A 436 -3.83 5.94 -20.32
N VAL A 437 -4.83 6.79 -20.53
CA VAL A 437 -5.87 6.60 -21.54
C VAL A 437 -5.26 6.74 -22.93
N ASP A 438 -4.50 7.82 -23.15
CA ASP A 438 -3.88 8.11 -24.47
C ASP A 438 -2.93 6.98 -24.88
N VAL A 439 -2.10 6.48 -23.96
CA VAL A 439 -1.21 5.34 -24.20
C VAL A 439 -2.02 4.07 -24.53
N SER A 440 -3.08 3.75 -23.80
CA SER A 440 -3.89 2.55 -24.07
C SER A 440 -4.57 2.61 -25.44
N VAL A 441 -5.08 3.78 -25.83
CA VAL A 441 -5.69 4.01 -27.14
C VAL A 441 -4.65 3.89 -28.26
N ALA A 442 -3.46 4.44 -28.09
CA ALA A 442 -2.38 4.30 -29.07
C ALA A 442 -1.90 2.85 -29.22
N MET A 443 -1.81 2.12 -28.10
CA MET A 443 -1.39 0.71 -28.10
C MET A 443 -2.37 -0.21 -28.82
N VAL A 444 -3.69 0.00 -28.72
CA VAL A 444 -4.68 -0.89 -29.34
C VAL A 444 -4.57 -0.90 -30.87
N ALA A 445 -4.09 0.19 -31.48
CA ALA A 445 -3.85 0.25 -32.92
C ALA A 445 -2.76 -0.74 -33.37
N LEU A 446 -1.83 -1.10 -32.49
CA LEU A 446 -0.74 -2.06 -32.75
C LEU A 446 -1.17 -3.52 -32.50
N ALA A 447 -2.31 -3.75 -31.85
CA ALA A 447 -2.82 -5.08 -31.57
C ALA A 447 -3.34 -5.75 -32.83
N GLN A 448 -3.16 -7.08 -32.96
CA GLN A 448 -3.79 -7.89 -33.97
C GLN A 448 -5.17 -8.37 -33.50
N PRO A 449 -6.07 -8.80 -34.41
CA PRO A 449 -7.34 -9.42 -34.02
C PRO A 449 -7.13 -10.57 -33.01
N GLY A 450 -7.89 -10.56 -31.92
CA GLY A 450 -7.77 -11.53 -30.84
C GLY A 450 -6.64 -11.27 -29.84
N GLU A 451 -5.84 -10.21 -30.00
CA GLU A 451 -4.74 -9.91 -29.09
C GLU A 451 -5.18 -8.98 -27.94
N VAL A 452 -4.54 -9.21 -26.80
CA VAL A 452 -4.53 -8.32 -25.62
C VAL A 452 -3.09 -7.87 -25.41
N LEU A 453 -2.80 -6.60 -25.69
CA LEU A 453 -1.50 -5.99 -25.46
C LEU A 453 -1.41 -5.40 -24.06
N ALA A 454 -0.25 -5.51 -23.44
CA ALA A 454 0.07 -4.90 -22.15
C ALA A 454 1.38 -4.14 -22.24
N SER A 455 1.45 -2.96 -21.62
CA SER A 455 2.70 -2.22 -21.44
C SER A 455 3.60 -2.87 -20.40
N SER A 456 4.87 -2.48 -20.34
CA SER A 456 5.82 -2.92 -19.31
C SER A 456 5.31 -2.61 -17.90
N SER A 457 4.69 -1.45 -17.66
CA SER A 457 4.13 -1.11 -16.35
C SER A 457 3.05 -2.09 -15.87
N VAL A 458 2.20 -2.59 -16.77
CA VAL A 458 1.24 -3.66 -16.43
C VAL A 458 1.97 -4.96 -16.12
N LYS A 459 2.90 -5.38 -17.00
CA LYS A 459 3.64 -6.64 -16.85
C LYS A 459 4.41 -6.71 -15.54
N ASP A 460 5.10 -5.63 -15.16
CA ASP A 460 5.92 -5.57 -13.95
C ASP A 460 5.05 -5.69 -12.68
N LEU A 461 3.92 -5.02 -12.66
CA LEU A 461 2.99 -5.03 -11.50
C LEU A 461 2.19 -6.32 -11.36
N VAL A 462 2.06 -7.14 -12.41
CA VAL A 462 1.38 -8.44 -12.33
C VAL A 462 2.35 -9.61 -12.10
N SER A 463 3.62 -9.34 -11.91
CA SER A 463 4.62 -10.38 -11.63
C SER A 463 4.19 -11.25 -10.44
N GLY A 464 4.33 -12.57 -10.57
CA GLY A 464 3.87 -13.54 -9.56
C GLY A 464 2.38 -13.90 -9.61
N SER A 465 1.56 -13.28 -10.48
CA SER A 465 0.12 -13.57 -10.62
C SER A 465 -0.23 -14.85 -11.40
N GLY A 466 0.77 -15.53 -11.99
CA GLY A 466 0.58 -16.67 -12.89
C GLY A 466 0.28 -16.29 -14.34
N LEU A 467 0.11 -15.01 -14.65
CA LEU A 467 -0.12 -14.54 -16.01
C LEU A 467 1.16 -14.66 -16.86
N ARG A 468 1.00 -15.09 -18.13
CA ARG A 468 2.07 -15.25 -19.10
C ARG A 468 2.03 -14.15 -20.16
N PHE A 469 3.21 -13.67 -20.51
CA PHE A 469 3.42 -12.61 -21.49
C PHE A 469 4.44 -13.03 -22.55
N GLU A 470 4.16 -12.68 -23.78
CA GLU A 470 5.08 -12.80 -24.92
C GLU A 470 5.56 -11.41 -25.30
N ASP A 471 6.87 -11.20 -25.27
CA ASP A 471 7.47 -9.91 -25.58
C ASP A 471 7.26 -9.54 -27.05
N ARG A 472 6.83 -8.31 -27.31
CA ARG A 472 6.68 -7.73 -28.66
C ARG A 472 7.75 -6.68 -28.97
N GLY A 473 8.67 -6.46 -28.04
CA GLY A 473 9.72 -5.45 -28.19
C GLY A 473 9.26 -4.03 -27.87
N VAL A 474 10.10 -3.08 -28.27
CA VAL A 474 9.87 -1.64 -28.05
C VAL A 474 9.16 -1.04 -29.26
N HIS A 475 8.11 -0.30 -29.03
CA HIS A 475 7.31 0.40 -30.03
C HIS A 475 7.25 1.89 -29.72
N ASP A 476 7.33 2.69 -30.76
CA ASP A 476 7.05 4.14 -30.68
C ASP A 476 5.57 4.34 -30.91
N LEU A 477 4.86 4.89 -29.91
CA LEU A 477 3.40 5.05 -29.97
C LEU A 477 2.99 6.36 -30.65
N ASP A 478 3.81 7.37 -30.57
CA ASP A 478 3.75 8.70 -31.20
C ASP A 478 4.84 9.55 -30.52
N ASN A 479 5.34 10.59 -31.16
CA ASN A 479 6.39 11.47 -30.60
C ASN A 479 6.03 12.08 -29.23
N ALA A 480 4.75 12.22 -28.91
CA ALA A 480 4.26 12.75 -27.65
C ALA A 480 4.13 11.70 -26.53
N LEU A 481 3.90 10.43 -26.87
CA LEU A 481 3.66 9.33 -25.92
C LEU A 481 4.93 8.50 -25.67
N GLY A 482 5.93 8.64 -26.52
CA GLY A 482 7.24 8.02 -26.38
C GLY A 482 7.28 6.53 -26.73
N GLN A 483 8.36 5.89 -26.31
CA GLN A 483 8.63 4.49 -26.58
C GLN A 483 8.21 3.58 -25.43
N TRP A 484 7.50 2.50 -25.76
CA TRP A 484 7.01 1.53 -24.79
C TRP A 484 7.37 0.11 -25.18
N ARG A 485 7.85 -0.67 -24.21
CA ARG A 485 7.97 -2.11 -24.40
C ARG A 485 6.60 -2.74 -24.20
N LEU A 486 6.15 -3.49 -25.21
CA LEU A 486 4.83 -4.11 -25.23
C LEU A 486 4.96 -5.63 -25.13
N SER A 487 3.94 -6.26 -24.59
CA SER A 487 3.83 -7.73 -24.51
C SER A 487 2.40 -8.15 -24.83
N VAL A 488 2.24 -9.34 -25.43
CA VAL A 488 0.95 -9.99 -25.62
C VAL A 488 0.64 -10.84 -24.41
N VAL A 489 -0.56 -10.69 -23.85
CA VAL A 489 -1.06 -11.53 -22.75
C VAL A 489 -1.51 -12.88 -23.31
N LYS A 490 -0.95 -13.99 -22.79
CA LYS A 490 -1.26 -15.36 -23.24
C LYS A 490 -2.24 -16.11 -22.34
N GLY A 491 -2.57 -15.59 -21.19
CA GLY A 491 -3.45 -16.20 -20.18
C GLY A 491 -2.71 -16.74 -18.96
N ASP A 492 -3.45 -17.41 -18.08
CA ASP A 492 -2.90 -18.01 -16.87
C ASP A 492 -2.03 -19.26 -17.17
N LEU A 493 -1.14 -19.60 -16.26
CA LEU A 493 -0.47 -20.90 -16.21
C LEU A 493 -1.54 -21.95 -15.87
N ASN A 494 -1.83 -22.86 -16.81
CA ASN A 494 -2.63 -24.08 -16.55
C ASN A 494 -1.80 -25.07 -15.75
#